data_ecd12d70ae7ff5970cc95e7c0f5abaa6
#
_entry.id   ecd12d70ae7ff5970cc95e7c0f5abaa6
#
_cell.length_a   1.000
_cell.length_b   1.000
_cell.length_c   1.000
_cell.angle_alpha   90.00
_cell.angle_beta   90.00
_cell.angle_gamma   90.00
#
_symmetry.space_group_name_H-M   'P 1'
#
loop_
_entity.id
_entity.type
_entity.pdbx_description
1 polymer ?
#
loop_
_entity_poly.entity_id
_entity_poly.type
_entity_poly.pdbx_seq_one_letter_code
_entity_poly.pdbx_strand_id
1 'polypeptide(L)' 'MRLHVKCHSAPWENTTQDKDRAIDLAYDLAEDYQCDVDLLYDTVMKSSGLTSRVVYTTVSPS' A
#
# COMPACT_ATOMS: atom_id res chain seq x y z
N MET A 1 -2.61 -8.01 -10.11
CA MET A 1 -2.85 -6.69 -9.49
C MET A 1 -1.59 -6.26 -8.77
N ARG A 2 -1.15 -5.03 -9.00
CA ARG A 2 0.04 -4.51 -8.32
C ARG A 2 -0.37 -3.77 -7.07
N LEU A 3 0.26 -4.10 -5.94
CA LEU A 3 -0.01 -3.48 -4.66
C LEU A 3 1.19 -2.66 -4.21
N HIS A 4 0.92 -1.52 -3.60
CA HIS A 4 1.94 -0.60 -3.09
C HIS A 4 1.77 -0.46 -1.59
N VAL A 5 2.88 -0.58 -0.86
CA VAL A 5 2.90 -0.41 0.59
C VAL A 5 3.69 0.86 0.88
N LYS A 6 3.02 1.88 1.39
CA LYS A 6 3.60 3.20 1.57
C LYS A 6 3.43 3.70 3.00
N CYS A 7 4.52 4.12 3.61
CA CYS A 7 4.52 4.71 4.94
C CYS A 7 4.33 6.22 4.84
N HIS A 8 3.45 6.79 5.66
CA HIS A 8 3.20 8.23 5.66
C HIS A 8 4.43 9.06 6.03
N SER A 9 5.30 8.49 6.87
CA SER A 9 6.47 9.21 7.40
C SER A 9 7.74 9.00 6.59
N ALA A 10 7.70 8.19 5.54
CA ALA A 10 8.89 7.86 4.75
C ALA A 10 8.65 8.11 3.27
N PRO A 11 9.69 8.52 2.52
CA PRO A 11 9.55 8.79 1.10
C PRO A 11 9.58 7.54 0.22
N TRP A 12 9.78 6.36 0.79
CA TRP A 12 9.88 5.12 0.03
C TRP A 12 8.54 4.38 -0.01
N GLU A 13 8.42 3.50 -0.99
CA GLU A 13 7.31 2.58 -1.06
C GLU A 13 7.80 1.21 -1.55
N ASN A 14 7.13 0.15 -1.11
CA ASN A 14 7.38 -1.20 -1.57
C ASN A 14 6.25 -1.65 -2.48
N THR A 15 6.57 -2.48 -3.45
CA THR A 15 5.61 -2.96 -4.44
C THR A 15 5.62 -4.48 -4.46
N THR A 16 4.44 -5.09 -4.48
CA THR A 16 4.31 -6.54 -4.58
C THR A 16 3.04 -6.91 -5.35
N GLN A 17 3.01 -8.11 -5.89
CA GLN A 17 1.81 -8.63 -6.54
C GLN A 17 1.04 -9.61 -5.65
N ASP A 18 1.58 -9.94 -4.49
CA ASP A 18 0.99 -10.86 -3.54
C ASP A 18 0.27 -10.07 -2.45
N LYS A 19 -1.05 -10.22 -2.36
CA LYS A 19 -1.86 -9.49 -1.40
C LYS A 19 -1.51 -9.84 0.04
N ASP A 20 -1.33 -11.13 0.33
CA ASP A 20 -1.02 -11.56 1.71
C ASP A 20 0.34 -11.02 2.15
N ARG A 21 1.31 -11.04 1.24
CA ARG A 21 2.63 -10.49 1.51
C ARG A 21 2.57 -8.97 1.73
N ALA A 22 1.73 -8.27 0.96
CA ALA A 22 1.56 -6.84 1.12
C ALA A 22 0.98 -6.50 2.49
N ILE A 23 0.00 -7.25 2.94
CA ILE A 23 -0.62 -7.06 4.26
C ILE A 23 0.40 -7.30 5.36
N ASP A 24 1.13 -8.41 5.31
CA ASP A 24 2.17 -8.72 6.30
C ASP A 24 3.24 -7.64 6.34
N LEU A 25 3.67 -7.17 5.18
CA LEU A 25 4.67 -6.13 5.08
C LEU A 25 4.16 -4.81 5.67
N ALA A 26 2.89 -4.48 5.44
CA ALA A 26 2.29 -3.27 6.00
C ALA A 26 2.28 -3.31 7.53
N TYR A 27 1.94 -4.44 8.13
CA TYR A 27 1.97 -4.60 9.58
C TYR A 27 3.39 -4.47 10.13
N ASP A 28 4.36 -5.13 9.50
CA ASP A 28 5.76 -5.06 9.92
C ASP A 28 6.29 -3.62 9.88
N LEU A 29 6.00 -2.91 8.80
CA LEU A 29 6.48 -1.54 8.64
C LEU A 29 5.81 -0.58 9.62
N ALA A 30 4.51 -0.76 9.88
CA ALA A 30 3.81 0.07 10.86
C ALA A 30 4.43 -0.09 12.24
N GLU A 31 4.77 -1.32 12.64
CA GLU A 31 5.44 -1.57 13.92
C GLU A 31 6.85 -1.02 13.96
N ASP A 32 7.63 -1.28 12.91
CA ASP A 32 9.05 -0.88 12.87
C ASP A 32 9.23 0.62 12.88
N TYR A 33 8.39 1.35 12.13
CA TYR A 33 8.53 2.79 11.97
C TYR A 33 7.54 3.60 12.80
N GLN A 34 6.63 2.92 13.51
CA GLN A 34 5.60 3.53 14.36
C GLN A 34 4.84 4.62 13.61
N CYS A 35 4.36 4.29 12.42
CA CYS A 35 3.62 5.21 11.56
C CYS A 35 2.48 4.48 10.86
N ASP A 36 1.55 5.25 10.33
CA ASP A 36 0.49 4.70 9.50
C ASP A 36 1.05 4.26 8.15
N VAL A 37 0.66 3.08 7.70
CA VAL A 37 1.10 2.50 6.44
C VAL A 37 -0.12 2.26 5.56
N ASP A 38 -0.14 2.86 4.38
CA ASP A 38 -1.21 2.67 3.41
C ASP A 38 -0.89 1.49 2.51
N LEU A 39 -1.90 0.68 2.27
CA LEU A 39 -1.87 -0.38 1.28
C LEU A 39 -2.74 0.08 0.11
N LEU A 40 -2.11 0.28 -1.05
CA LEU A 40 -2.78 0.82 -2.22
C LEU A 40 -2.71 -0.18 -3.38
N TYR A 41 -3.66 -0.07 -4.29
CA TYR A 41 -3.63 -0.86 -5.52
C TYR A 41 -3.92 0.05 -6.72
N ASP A 42 -3.40 -0.36 -7.89
CA ASP A 42 -3.65 0.35 -9.13
C ASP A 42 -4.90 -0.22 -9.81
N THR A 43 -5.74 0.67 -10.32
CA THR A 43 -6.91 0.30 -11.10
C THR A 43 -6.92 1.11 -12.38
N VAL A 44 -7.47 0.51 -13.45
CA VAL A 44 -7.56 1.18 -14.75
C VAL A 44 -9.00 1.60 -14.98
N MET A 45 -9.19 2.87 -15.27
CA MET A 45 -10.52 3.40 -15.60
C MET A 45 -10.87 3.04 -17.04
N LYS A 46 -11.95 2.28 -17.20
CA LYS A 46 -12.35 1.74 -18.52
C LYS A 46 -12.67 2.85 -19.52
N SER A 47 -13.19 3.97 -19.06
CA SER A 47 -13.63 5.05 -19.97
C SER A 47 -12.47 5.87 -20.52
N SER A 48 -11.36 5.98 -19.79
CA SER A 48 -10.24 6.84 -20.17
C SER A 48 -8.93 6.10 -20.38
N GLY A 49 -8.84 4.85 -19.91
CA GLY A 49 -7.60 4.08 -19.92
C GLY A 49 -6.57 4.57 -18.93
N LEU A 50 -6.90 5.55 -18.10
CA LEU A 50 -5.99 6.09 -17.11
C LEU A 50 -5.91 5.17 -15.88
N THR A 51 -4.71 5.08 -15.31
CA THR A 51 -4.48 4.31 -14.10
C THR A 51 -4.70 5.22 -12.88
N SER A 52 -5.49 4.75 -11.93
CA SER A 52 -5.71 5.42 -10.66
C SER A 52 -5.20 4.54 -9.53
N ARG A 53 -4.68 5.19 -8.49
CA ARG A 53 -4.22 4.50 -7.29
C ARG A 53 -5.26 4.68 -6.19
N VAL A 54 -5.71 3.57 -5.61
CA VAL A 54 -6.77 3.55 -4.62
C VAL A 54 -6.24 2.94 -3.32
N VAL A 55 -6.57 3.58 -2.18
CA VAL A 55 -6.21 3.05 -0.87
C VAL A 55 -7.12 1.86 -0.56
N TYR A 56 -6.52 0.69 -0.39
CA TYR A 56 -7.22 -0.52 0.00
C TYR A 56 -7.51 -0.53 1.50
N THR A 57 -6.48 -0.25 2.29
CA THR A 57 -6.59 -0.16 3.74
C THR A 57 -5.41 0.60 4.31
N THR A 58 -5.54 1.08 5.53
CA THR A 58 -4.45 1.70 6.27
C THR A 58 -4.21 0.89 7.54
N VAL A 59 -2.94 0.56 7.79
CA VAL A 59 -2.53 -0.16 8.99
C VAL A 59 -1.85 0.83 9.93
N SER A 60 -2.34 0.90 11.16
CA SER A 60 -1.75 1.75 12.19
C SER A 60 -0.92 0.93 13.15
N PRO A 61 0.13 1.51 13.77
CA PRO A 61 0.93 0.80 14.76
C PRO A 61 0.11 0.52 16.01
N SER A 62 0.43 -0.56 16.68
CA SER A 62 -0.24 -0.93 17.93
C SER A 62 0.39 -0.26 19.15
#